data_4cdeaba55032aef51d27fd39e1730099
#
_entry.id   4cdeaba55032aef51d27fd39e1730099
#
_cell.length_a   1.000
_cell.length_b   1.000
_cell.length_c   1.000
_cell.angle_alpha   90.00
_cell.angle_beta   90.00
_cell.angle_gamma   90.00
#
_symmetry.space_group_name_H-M   'P 1'
#
loop_
_entity.id
_entity.type
_entity.pdbx_description
1 polymer ?
#
loop_
_entity_poly.entity_id
_entity_poly.type
_entity_poly.pdbx_seq_one_letter_code
_entity_poly.pdbx_strand_id
1 'polypeptide(L)'
;IHGQTAAEVIYTRADAEKEFMGLTTFSGSQPTLKEAVVAKNYLNEKELRAMGQLVSGYLDFAERQAEREEAMTMQDWSAHLDRILTMSGEQLLVGNGSVSHKQAIDKATGEYRKYKARTISEVEQDYLDSIKLLEQKTDNKQG
;
A
#
# COMPACT_ATOMS: atom_id res chain seq x y z
N ILE A 1 -8.41 7.53 -7.84
CA ILE A 1 -9.58 6.79 -7.34
C ILE A 1 -10.26 7.53 -6.19
N HIS A 2 -9.50 8.10 -5.27
CA HIS A 2 -10.02 8.87 -4.14
C HIS A 2 -9.44 10.29 -4.06
N GLY A 3 -8.99 10.82 -5.20
CA GLY A 3 -8.46 12.18 -5.29
C GLY A 3 -7.12 12.38 -4.61
N GLN A 4 -6.39 11.31 -4.29
CA GLN A 4 -5.09 11.36 -3.64
C GLN A 4 -3.99 10.89 -4.59
N THR A 5 -2.80 11.50 -4.47
CA THR A 5 -1.61 11.01 -5.15
C THR A 5 -1.06 9.77 -4.45
N ALA A 6 -0.18 9.02 -5.12
CA ALA A 6 0.52 7.90 -4.51
C ALA A 6 1.27 8.33 -3.23
N ALA A 7 1.94 9.48 -3.27
CA ALA A 7 2.64 10.04 -2.11
C ALA A 7 1.70 10.31 -0.94
N GLU A 8 0.53 10.87 -1.21
CA GLU A 8 -0.48 11.13 -0.18
C GLU A 8 -1.02 9.85 0.44
N VAL A 9 -1.26 8.81 -0.35
CA VAL A 9 -1.71 7.50 0.14
C VAL A 9 -0.70 6.91 1.13
N ILE A 10 0.58 6.90 0.76
CA ILE A 10 1.64 6.40 1.65
C ILE A 10 1.70 7.24 2.93
N TYR A 11 1.72 8.56 2.78
CA TYR A 11 1.86 9.49 3.90
C TYR A 11 0.73 9.35 4.92
N THR A 12 -0.51 9.15 4.46
CA THR A 12 -1.67 9.06 5.35
C THR A 12 -1.88 7.67 5.92
N ARG A 13 -1.46 6.61 5.24
CA ARG A 13 -1.76 5.23 5.62
C ARG A 13 -0.62 4.48 6.29
N ALA A 14 0.63 4.88 6.08
CA ALA A 14 1.78 4.27 6.77
C ALA A 14 1.74 4.66 8.24
N ASP A 15 1.53 3.66 9.12
CA ASP A 15 1.36 3.87 10.55
C ASP A 15 1.85 2.64 11.30
N ALA A 16 2.93 2.80 12.07
CA ALA A 16 3.56 1.73 12.83
C ALA A 16 2.62 1.06 13.85
N GLU A 17 1.58 1.77 14.30
CA GLU A 17 0.59 1.25 15.26
C GLU A 17 -0.44 0.33 14.62
N LYS A 18 -0.58 0.34 13.30
CA LYS A 18 -1.50 -0.53 12.58
C LYS A 18 -0.89 -1.90 12.35
N GLU A 19 -1.76 -2.90 12.18
CA GLU A 19 -1.33 -4.23 11.76
C GLU A 19 -0.57 -4.12 10.44
N PHE A 20 0.60 -4.74 10.35
CA PHE A 20 1.49 -4.65 9.18
C PHE A 20 1.76 -3.22 8.73
N MET A 21 1.83 -2.27 9.67
CA MET A 21 2.02 -0.83 9.46
C MET A 21 1.06 -0.19 8.44
N GLY A 22 -0.12 -0.77 8.27
CA GLY A 22 -1.13 -0.30 7.32
C GLY A 22 -1.06 -0.93 5.94
N LEU A 23 -0.08 -1.79 5.68
CA LEU A 23 0.05 -2.52 4.42
C LEU A 23 -1.00 -3.63 4.32
N THR A 24 -1.60 -3.76 3.15
CA THR A 24 -2.60 -4.78 2.84
C THR A 24 -2.07 -5.86 1.92
N THR A 25 -0.99 -5.57 1.17
CA THR A 25 -0.37 -6.48 0.21
C THR A 25 1.14 -6.48 0.41
N PHE A 26 1.71 -7.65 0.62
CA PHE A 26 3.15 -7.86 0.70
C PHE A 26 3.45 -9.35 0.51
N SER A 27 4.69 -9.66 0.13
CA SER A 27 5.15 -11.04 0.01
C SER A 27 5.71 -11.52 1.36
N GLY A 28 5.62 -12.81 1.65
CA GLY A 28 6.11 -13.38 2.91
C GLY A 28 5.21 -13.09 4.12
N SER A 29 5.72 -13.36 5.31
CA SER A 29 4.96 -13.24 6.57
C SER A 29 4.98 -11.83 7.16
N GLN A 30 5.95 -11.00 6.76
CA GLN A 30 6.10 -9.63 7.23
C GLN A 30 6.46 -8.72 6.06
N PRO A 31 5.97 -7.47 6.06
CA PRO A 31 6.31 -6.52 5.00
C PRO A 31 7.77 -6.08 5.07
N THR A 32 8.32 -5.73 3.91
CA THR A 32 9.67 -5.19 3.78
C THR A 32 9.61 -3.68 3.55
N LEU A 33 10.76 -3.00 3.75
CA LEU A 33 10.84 -1.56 3.46
C LEU A 33 10.53 -1.26 1.99
N LYS A 34 11.01 -2.11 1.08
CA LYS A 34 10.76 -1.98 -0.35
C LYS A 34 9.26 -1.99 -0.68
N GLU A 35 8.50 -2.79 0.04
CA GLU A 35 7.04 -2.85 -0.10
C GLU A 35 6.35 -1.67 0.56
N ALA A 36 6.88 -1.17 1.67
CA ALA A 36 6.33 -0.04 2.43
C ALA A 36 6.38 1.30 1.69
N VAL A 37 7.21 1.43 0.66
CA VAL A 37 7.33 2.65 -0.14
C VAL A 37 6.52 2.61 -1.44
N VAL A 38 5.65 1.62 -1.60
CA VAL A 38 4.77 1.46 -2.77
C VAL A 38 3.33 1.71 -2.36
N ALA A 39 2.72 2.75 -2.89
CA ALA A 39 1.35 3.16 -2.53
C ALA A 39 0.30 2.07 -2.72
N LYS A 40 0.39 1.30 -3.80
CA LYS A 40 -0.52 0.22 -4.12
C LYS A 40 -0.67 -0.77 -2.96
N ASN A 41 0.39 -1.00 -2.21
CA ASN A 41 0.40 -1.97 -1.12
C ASN A 41 -0.41 -1.55 0.10
N TYR A 42 -0.86 -0.28 0.15
CA TYR A 42 -1.75 0.24 1.21
C TYR A 42 -3.22 0.26 0.81
N LEU A 43 -3.55 -0.11 -0.43
CA LEU A 43 -4.93 -0.10 -0.92
C LEU A 43 -5.68 -1.34 -0.43
N ASN A 44 -6.95 -1.15 -0.05
CA ASN A 44 -7.81 -2.27 0.32
C ASN A 44 -8.29 -3.02 -0.93
N GLU A 45 -8.94 -4.17 -0.73
CA GLU A 45 -9.41 -5.03 -1.81
C GLU A 45 -10.36 -4.30 -2.77
N LYS A 46 -11.26 -3.48 -2.24
CA LYS A 46 -12.22 -2.71 -3.03
C LYS A 46 -11.51 -1.69 -3.92
N GLU A 47 -10.51 -0.99 -3.36
CA GLU A 47 -9.71 -0.01 -4.08
C GLU A 47 -8.86 -0.68 -5.18
N LEU A 48 -8.25 -1.82 -4.88
CA LEU A 48 -7.48 -2.59 -5.86
C LEU A 48 -8.35 -3.09 -7.00
N ARG A 49 -9.55 -3.56 -6.70
CA ARG A 49 -10.51 -4.01 -7.71
C ARG A 49 -10.95 -2.86 -8.61
N ALA A 50 -11.30 -1.72 -8.04
CA ALA A 50 -11.68 -0.53 -8.80
C ALA A 50 -10.55 -0.06 -9.70
N MET A 51 -9.32 -0.04 -9.21
CA MET A 51 -8.15 0.33 -10.01
C MET A 51 -7.94 -0.65 -11.18
N GLY A 52 -8.06 -1.96 -10.93
CA GLY A 52 -7.95 -2.98 -11.97
C GLY A 52 -9.00 -2.83 -13.06
N GLN A 53 -10.25 -2.54 -12.69
CA GLN A 53 -11.35 -2.32 -13.63
C GLN A 53 -11.11 -1.06 -14.48
N LEU A 54 -10.62 0.02 -13.89
CA LEU A 54 -10.30 1.25 -14.62
C LEU A 54 -9.17 1.03 -15.63
N VAL A 55 -8.11 0.34 -15.22
CA VAL A 55 -6.98 0.02 -16.11
C VAL A 55 -7.43 -0.86 -17.26
N SER A 56 -8.23 -1.90 -17.00
CA SER A 56 -8.76 -2.79 -18.04
C SER A 56 -9.64 -2.05 -19.03
N GLY A 57 -10.55 -1.19 -18.56
CA GLY A 57 -11.41 -0.39 -19.41
C GLY A 57 -10.63 0.59 -20.28
N TYR A 58 -9.59 1.20 -19.72
CA TYR A 58 -8.73 2.11 -20.44
C TYR A 58 -7.92 1.41 -21.54
N LEU A 59 -7.39 0.22 -21.24
CA LEU A 59 -6.65 -0.58 -22.22
C LEU A 59 -7.56 -1.07 -23.35
N ASP A 60 -8.79 -1.48 -23.04
CA ASP A 60 -9.78 -1.87 -24.05
C ASP A 60 -10.11 -0.71 -24.99
N PHE A 61 -10.25 0.49 -24.46
CA PHE A 61 -10.45 1.69 -25.26
C PHE A 61 -9.25 1.98 -26.16
N ALA A 62 -8.02 1.87 -25.61
CA ALA A 62 -6.79 2.07 -26.37
C ALA A 62 -6.69 1.08 -27.53
N GLU A 63 -7.05 -0.18 -27.32
CA GLU A 63 -7.06 -1.21 -28.34
C GLU A 63 -8.06 -0.88 -29.46
N ARG A 64 -9.26 -0.42 -29.12
CA ARG A 64 -10.25 0.00 -30.11
C ARG A 64 -9.77 1.17 -30.95
N GLN A 65 -9.10 2.16 -30.33
CA GLN A 65 -8.55 3.29 -31.07
C GLN A 65 -7.45 2.86 -32.04
N ALA A 66 -6.61 1.92 -31.62
CA ALA A 66 -5.58 1.35 -32.48
C ALA A 66 -6.17 0.60 -33.67
N GLU A 67 -7.23 -0.19 -33.44
CA GLU A 67 -7.94 -0.91 -34.51
C GLU A 67 -8.57 0.03 -35.56
N ARG A 68 -9.06 1.19 -35.10
CA ARG A 68 -9.64 2.23 -35.98
C ARG A 68 -8.56 3.09 -36.63
N GLU A 69 -7.30 2.91 -36.28
CA GLU A 69 -6.18 3.72 -36.77
C GLU A 69 -6.35 5.23 -36.48
N GLU A 70 -7.08 5.56 -35.40
CA GLU A 70 -7.31 6.94 -35.00
C GLU A 70 -6.13 7.42 -34.14
N ALA A 71 -5.48 8.50 -34.57
CA ALA A 71 -4.43 9.13 -33.79
C ALA A 71 -5.04 9.93 -32.62
N MET A 72 -4.47 9.78 -31.43
CA MET A 72 -4.85 10.55 -30.25
C MET A 72 -3.63 11.23 -29.64
N THR A 73 -3.81 12.47 -29.24
CA THR A 73 -2.79 13.21 -28.49
C THR A 73 -2.80 12.78 -27.03
N MET A 74 -1.74 13.10 -26.27
CA MET A 74 -1.70 12.87 -24.83
C MET A 74 -2.82 13.62 -24.13
N GLN A 75 -3.21 14.78 -24.63
CA GLN A 75 -4.33 15.57 -24.12
C GLN A 75 -5.66 14.84 -24.30
N ASP A 76 -5.87 14.21 -25.46
CA ASP A 76 -7.06 13.40 -25.73
C ASP A 76 -7.16 12.21 -24.79
N TRP A 77 -6.04 11.52 -24.54
CA TRP A 77 -5.96 10.41 -23.61
C TRP A 77 -6.31 10.84 -22.20
N SER A 78 -5.75 11.97 -21.73
CA SER A 78 -6.02 12.52 -20.42
C SER A 78 -7.50 12.88 -20.25
N ALA A 79 -8.09 13.54 -21.22
CA ALA A 79 -9.51 13.90 -21.19
C ALA A 79 -10.41 12.66 -21.18
N HIS A 80 -10.03 11.59 -21.87
CA HIS A 80 -10.78 10.34 -21.88
C HIS A 80 -10.72 9.65 -20.51
N LEU A 81 -9.55 9.60 -19.90
CA LEU A 81 -9.37 9.04 -18.56
C LEU A 81 -10.21 9.81 -17.53
N ASP A 82 -10.21 11.15 -17.58
CA ASP A 82 -11.00 12.00 -16.69
C ASP A 82 -12.51 11.70 -16.84
N ARG A 83 -12.99 11.47 -18.04
CA ARG A 83 -14.40 11.11 -18.28
C ARG A 83 -14.73 9.75 -17.68
N ILE A 84 -13.85 8.75 -17.84
CA ILE A 84 -14.05 7.41 -17.25
C ILE A 84 -14.13 7.52 -15.74
N LEU A 85 -13.20 8.23 -15.11
CA LEU A 85 -13.16 8.41 -13.66
C LEU A 85 -14.43 9.11 -13.16
N THR A 86 -14.87 10.15 -13.83
CA THR A 86 -16.09 10.89 -13.48
C THR A 86 -17.34 10.01 -13.60
N MET A 87 -17.47 9.26 -14.70
CA MET A 87 -18.60 8.36 -14.94
C MET A 87 -18.65 7.22 -13.93
N SER A 88 -17.50 6.77 -13.43
CA SER A 88 -17.41 5.71 -12.43
C SER A 88 -17.64 6.22 -10.99
N GLY A 89 -17.91 7.51 -10.81
CA GLY A 89 -18.11 8.11 -9.48
C GLY A 89 -16.84 8.30 -8.68
N GLU A 90 -15.68 8.19 -9.32
CA GLU A 90 -14.39 8.37 -8.65
C GLU A 90 -14.05 9.85 -8.52
N GLN A 91 -13.27 10.18 -7.49
CA GLN A 91 -12.76 11.54 -7.29
C GLN A 91 -11.58 11.78 -8.21
N LEU A 92 -11.60 12.92 -8.91
CA LEU A 92 -10.48 13.33 -9.75
C LEU A 92 -9.39 13.96 -8.88
N LEU A 93 -8.14 13.67 -9.25
CA LEU A 93 -6.99 14.33 -8.64
C LEU A 93 -6.87 15.76 -9.17
N VAL A 94 -6.78 16.72 -8.26
CA VAL A 94 -6.60 18.14 -8.61
C VAL A 94 -5.18 18.55 -8.22
N GLY A 95 -4.36 18.89 -9.21
CA GLY A 95 -2.98 19.34 -9.00
C GLY A 95 -2.02 18.18 -8.68
N ASN A 96 -0.87 18.53 -8.14
CA ASN A 96 0.22 17.57 -7.84
C ASN A 96 0.14 16.98 -6.43
N GLY A 97 -0.92 17.31 -5.68
CA GLY A 97 -1.07 16.88 -4.30
C GLY A 97 -0.27 17.73 -3.31
N SER A 98 -0.49 17.47 -2.02
CA SER A 98 0.12 18.24 -0.91
C SER A 98 1.37 17.57 -0.33
N VAL A 99 1.68 16.34 -0.73
CA VAL A 99 2.79 15.55 -0.19
C VAL A 99 3.77 15.22 -1.31
N SER A 100 5.05 15.53 -1.11
CA SER A 100 6.09 15.18 -2.06
C SER A 100 6.45 13.69 -1.96
N HIS A 101 7.07 13.15 -3.01
CA HIS A 101 7.59 11.78 -3.02
C HIS A 101 8.57 11.56 -1.85
N LYS A 102 9.46 12.52 -1.61
CA LYS A 102 10.42 12.45 -0.51
C LYS A 102 9.74 12.39 0.85
N GLN A 103 8.73 13.23 1.08
CA GLN A 103 7.95 13.22 2.33
C GLN A 103 7.28 11.86 2.56
N ALA A 104 6.73 11.27 1.51
CA ALA A 104 6.09 9.95 1.58
C ALA A 104 7.11 8.86 1.93
N ILE A 105 8.27 8.85 1.27
CA ILE A 105 9.33 7.87 1.53
C ILE A 105 9.88 8.02 2.95
N ASP A 106 10.12 9.24 3.41
CA ASP A 106 10.61 9.51 4.76
C ASP A 106 9.58 9.04 5.81
N LYS A 107 8.30 9.30 5.58
CA LYS A 107 7.21 8.83 6.46
C LYS A 107 7.18 7.30 6.52
N ALA A 108 7.15 6.65 5.38
CA ALA A 108 7.11 5.18 5.30
C ALA A 108 8.34 4.54 5.95
N THR A 109 9.52 5.10 5.72
CA THR A 109 10.77 4.61 6.31
C THR A 109 10.77 4.73 7.83
N GLY A 110 10.33 5.89 8.34
CA GLY A 110 10.23 6.12 9.79
C GLY A 110 9.23 5.18 10.45
N GLU A 111 8.06 5.02 9.86
CA GLU A 111 7.03 4.10 10.38
C GLU A 111 7.47 2.63 10.29
N TYR A 112 8.16 2.26 9.21
CA TYR A 112 8.72 0.91 9.07
C TYR A 112 9.72 0.58 10.18
N ARG A 113 10.62 1.51 10.49
CA ARG A 113 11.59 1.32 11.58
C ARG A 113 10.90 1.12 12.93
N LYS A 114 9.88 1.92 13.22
CA LYS A 114 9.09 1.78 14.45
C LYS A 114 8.35 0.43 14.47
N TYR A 115 7.78 0.04 13.36
CA TYR A 115 7.08 -1.23 13.23
C TYR A 115 8.03 -2.42 13.44
N LYS A 116 9.22 -2.38 12.83
CA LYS A 116 10.24 -3.44 13.00
C LYS A 116 10.70 -3.55 14.44
N ALA A 117 10.98 -2.42 15.11
CA ALA A 117 11.38 -2.40 16.50
C ALA A 117 10.31 -3.01 17.41
N ARG A 118 9.04 -2.68 17.19
CA ARG A 118 7.91 -3.25 17.92
C ARG A 118 7.78 -4.74 17.70
N THR A 119 7.87 -5.20 16.46
CA THR A 119 7.76 -6.62 16.10
C THR A 119 8.90 -7.44 16.70
N ILE A 120 10.12 -6.94 16.66
CA ILE A 120 11.28 -7.60 17.28
C ILE A 120 11.09 -7.71 18.80
N SER A 121 10.61 -6.65 19.45
CA SER A 121 10.35 -6.65 20.89
C SER A 121 9.31 -7.70 21.28
N GLU A 122 8.25 -7.85 20.50
CA GLU A 122 7.23 -8.87 20.72
C GLU A 122 7.81 -10.28 20.58
N VAL A 123 8.63 -10.53 19.55
CA VAL A 123 9.29 -11.81 19.32
C VAL A 123 10.27 -12.13 20.46
N GLU A 124 11.06 -11.17 20.90
CA GLU A 124 11.97 -11.33 22.03
C GLU A 124 11.22 -11.68 23.31
N GLN A 125 10.10 -11.02 23.57
CA GLN A 125 9.28 -11.29 24.74
C GLN A 125 8.70 -12.71 24.71
N ASP A 126 8.19 -13.15 23.58
CA ASP A 126 7.68 -14.50 23.39
C ASP A 126 8.78 -15.55 23.62
N TYR A 127 9.98 -15.28 23.14
CA TYR A 127 11.14 -16.14 23.34
C TYR A 127 11.51 -16.25 24.82
N LEU A 128 11.57 -15.13 25.53
CA LEU A 128 11.86 -15.11 26.97
C LEU A 128 10.77 -15.84 27.76
N ASP A 129 9.51 -15.68 27.43
CA ASP A 129 8.41 -16.38 28.08
C ASP A 129 8.52 -17.89 27.86
N SER A 130 8.94 -18.33 26.68
CA SER A 130 9.18 -19.75 26.36
C SER A 130 10.31 -20.33 27.20
N ILE A 131 11.40 -19.58 27.39
CA ILE A 131 12.53 -20.00 28.24
C ILE A 131 12.07 -20.17 29.68
N LYS A 132 11.30 -19.24 30.23
CA LYS A 132 10.76 -19.31 31.59
C LYS A 132 9.89 -20.56 31.79
N LEU A 133 9.05 -20.89 30.82
CA LEU A 133 8.23 -22.10 30.88
C LEU A 133 9.07 -23.36 30.90
N LEU A 134 10.15 -23.44 30.13
CA LEU A 134 11.06 -24.57 30.10
C LEU A 134 11.81 -24.73 31.44
N GLU A 135 12.25 -23.62 32.02
CA GLU A 135 12.91 -23.62 33.34
C GLU A 135 11.97 -24.14 34.45
N GLN A 136 10.71 -23.67 34.47
CA GLN A 136 9.70 -24.14 35.41
C GLN A 136 9.43 -25.63 35.31
N LYS A 137 9.35 -26.17 34.07
CA LYS A 137 9.17 -27.61 33.85
C LYS A 137 10.37 -28.43 34.33
N THR A 138 11.56 -27.92 34.14
CA THR A 138 12.79 -28.58 34.61
C THR A 138 12.85 -28.62 36.15
N ASP A 139 12.52 -27.52 36.83
CA ASP A 139 12.47 -27.43 38.29
C ASP A 139 11.42 -28.40 38.85
N ASN A 140 10.26 -28.51 38.26
CA ASN A 140 9.20 -29.43 38.67
C ASN A 140 9.59 -30.90 38.49
N LYS A 141 10.49 -31.24 37.57
CA LYS A 141 10.99 -32.60 37.37
C LYS A 141 12.10 -32.98 38.35
N GLN A 142 12.82 -32.02 38.92
CA GLN A 142 13.89 -32.24 39.86
C GLN A 142 13.39 -32.30 41.32
N GLY A 143 12.20 -31.89 41.55
CA GLY A 143 11.53 -31.96 42.84
C GLY A 143 10.71 -33.23 42.96
#